data_f7c6cf147b08b8d0fead1c4f505f1265
#
_entry.id   f7c6cf147b08b8d0fead1c4f505f1265
#
_cell.length_a   1.000
_cell.length_b   1.000
_cell.length_c   1.000
_cell.angle_alpha   90.00
_cell.angle_beta   90.00
_cell.angle_gamma   90.00
#
_symmetry.space_group_name_H-M   'P 1'
#
loop_
_entity.id
_entity.type
_entity.pdbx_description
1 polymer ?
#
loop_
_entity_poly.entity_id
_entity_poly.type
_entity_poly.pdbx_seq_one_letter_code
_entity_poly.pdbx_strand_id
1 'polypeptide(L)'
;LDVDGAVRRVRGGWESTGEPWSYDTERYARVDAARRSEQEAMVSYERLGEVPDSSGAPASCRMAFLRSCLDDPHLRQGWRCGACDLCGGLVLPEVPGEEQIDVARHALSRAGVELRPRRQWPTGMNRLGLGRYKGRIGAGEQAEIGMAVGRLDGLGAAGVLRELVASGHDGEVPVSLRPLVLEVVDRLGETIRSGRRSDTGSQAGSEPGSGAAEDTGVQEQRIAVVIVDSRSRPRLVRQLGHAVTNRLGARPLGIVGLTGLEPPRHDVGSAFRLAEVARSLTLQKWQAQALESLHGATVVLVDDWSDSGWTLTVAASLLRRAGAAAVHPFVLAQR
;
A
#
# COMPACT_ATOMS: atom_id res chain seq x y z
N LEU A 1 7.33 -27.99 -8.30
CA LEU A 1 6.56 -28.30 -9.53
C LEU A 1 7.40 -28.03 -10.80
N ASP A 2 8.08 -26.89 -10.91
CA ASP A 2 8.97 -26.58 -12.07
C ASP A 2 10.20 -27.48 -12.08
N VAL A 3 10.86 -27.61 -10.93
CA VAL A 3 12.00 -28.52 -10.75
C VAL A 3 11.64 -29.99 -10.97
N ASP A 4 10.40 -30.34 -10.70
CA ASP A 4 9.88 -31.71 -10.86
C ASP A 4 9.34 -31.95 -12.28
N GLY A 5 9.42 -30.96 -13.17
CA GLY A 5 8.99 -31.07 -14.56
C GLY A 5 7.47 -31.06 -14.79
N ALA A 6 6.65 -30.90 -13.75
CA ALA A 6 5.20 -30.88 -13.88
C ALA A 6 4.67 -29.60 -14.56
N VAL A 7 5.39 -28.50 -14.39
CA VAL A 7 5.10 -27.22 -15.04
C VAL A 7 6.38 -26.63 -15.65
N ARG A 8 6.22 -25.80 -16.66
CA ARG A 8 7.32 -25.01 -17.24
C ARG A 8 6.99 -23.53 -17.19
N ARG A 9 8.00 -22.72 -17.00
CA ARG A 9 7.84 -21.27 -17.03
C ARG A 9 7.65 -20.78 -18.47
N VAL A 10 6.56 -20.03 -18.67
CA VAL A 10 6.29 -19.37 -19.96
C VAL A 10 6.14 -17.85 -19.73
N ARG A 11 6.18 -17.07 -20.82
CA ARG A 11 6.02 -15.62 -20.70
C ARG A 11 4.65 -15.26 -20.11
N GLY A 12 4.64 -14.78 -18.87
CA GLY A 12 3.45 -14.35 -18.17
C GLY A 12 2.80 -15.41 -17.27
N GLY A 13 3.47 -16.55 -17.02
CA GLY A 13 2.91 -17.58 -16.13
C GLY A 13 3.64 -18.91 -16.19
N TRP A 14 2.90 -19.94 -15.86
CA TRP A 14 3.30 -21.34 -15.84
C TRP A 14 2.33 -22.14 -16.69
N GLU A 15 2.84 -23.11 -17.38
CA GLU A 15 2.07 -24.03 -18.21
C GLU A 15 2.33 -25.46 -17.76
N SER A 16 1.28 -26.29 -17.67
CA SER A 16 1.46 -27.71 -17.39
C SER A 16 2.19 -28.39 -18.52
N THR A 17 3.14 -29.25 -18.20
CA THR A 17 3.87 -30.06 -19.18
C THR A 17 3.07 -31.28 -19.63
N GLY A 18 2.02 -31.66 -18.87
CA GLY A 18 1.27 -32.89 -19.07
C GLY A 18 1.94 -34.14 -18.47
N GLU A 19 3.15 -33.99 -17.93
CA GLU A 19 3.85 -35.11 -17.26
C GLU A 19 3.15 -35.46 -15.95
N PRO A 20 3.07 -36.77 -15.60
CA PRO A 20 2.53 -37.23 -14.34
C PRO A 20 3.32 -36.65 -13.19
N TRP A 21 2.66 -36.04 -12.23
CA TRP A 21 3.29 -35.54 -11.03
C TRP A 21 2.62 -36.15 -9.78
N SER A 22 3.44 -36.57 -8.84
CA SER A 22 2.99 -37.04 -7.53
C SER A 22 3.72 -36.27 -6.43
N TYR A 23 3.04 -36.04 -5.32
CA TYR A 23 3.63 -35.39 -4.15
C TYR A 23 4.64 -36.32 -3.50
N ASP A 24 5.94 -35.96 -3.54
CA ASP A 24 7.01 -36.69 -2.86
C ASP A 24 7.05 -36.31 -1.38
N THR A 25 6.30 -37.08 -0.57
CA THR A 25 6.16 -36.84 0.87
C THR A 25 7.51 -36.88 1.61
N GLU A 26 8.42 -37.79 1.25
CA GLU A 26 9.71 -37.88 1.90
C GLU A 26 10.61 -36.69 1.60
N ARG A 27 10.65 -36.28 0.36
CA ARG A 27 11.42 -35.09 -0.06
C ARG A 27 10.91 -33.84 0.65
N TYR A 28 9.61 -33.61 0.67
CA TYR A 28 9.05 -32.43 1.32
C TYR A 28 9.18 -32.48 2.85
N ALA A 29 9.10 -33.67 3.47
CA ALA A 29 9.39 -33.82 4.90
C ALA A 29 10.85 -33.47 5.23
N ARG A 30 11.81 -33.84 4.37
CA ARG A 30 13.23 -33.45 4.56
C ARG A 30 13.41 -31.94 4.42
N VAL A 31 12.75 -31.33 3.44
CA VAL A 31 12.79 -29.85 3.27
C VAL A 31 12.18 -29.14 4.47
N ASP A 32 11.04 -29.62 4.97
CA ASP A 32 10.38 -29.06 6.15
C ASP A 32 11.27 -29.18 7.40
N ALA A 33 11.88 -30.35 7.62
CA ALA A 33 12.83 -30.57 8.72
C ALA A 33 14.04 -29.61 8.63
N ALA A 34 14.61 -29.43 7.43
CA ALA A 34 15.72 -28.51 7.21
C ALA A 34 15.30 -27.05 7.52
N ARG A 35 14.11 -26.63 7.10
CA ARG A 35 13.59 -25.28 7.39
C ARG A 35 13.33 -25.06 8.88
N ARG A 36 12.83 -26.07 9.59
CA ARG A 36 12.68 -25.99 11.05
C ARG A 36 14.02 -25.86 11.74
N SER A 37 15.02 -26.65 11.34
CA SER A 37 16.37 -26.54 11.89
C SER A 37 17.00 -25.16 11.66
N GLU A 38 16.79 -24.56 10.46
CA GLU A 38 17.21 -23.19 10.17
C GLU A 38 16.52 -22.16 11.10
N GLN A 39 15.21 -22.32 11.33
CA GLN A 39 14.47 -21.45 12.25
C GLN A 39 14.94 -21.59 13.70
N GLU A 40 15.17 -22.82 14.15
CA GLU A 40 15.70 -23.10 15.49
C GLU A 40 17.11 -22.50 15.66
N ALA A 41 17.94 -22.57 14.63
CA ALA A 41 19.25 -21.94 14.63
C ALA A 41 19.16 -20.42 14.75
N MET A 42 18.21 -19.77 14.05
CA MET A 42 17.97 -18.32 14.20
C MET A 42 17.53 -17.94 15.61
N VAL A 43 16.58 -18.68 16.19
CA VAL A 43 16.14 -18.45 17.58
C VAL A 43 17.30 -18.67 18.56
N SER A 44 18.12 -19.70 18.33
CA SER A 44 19.31 -19.95 19.14
C SER A 44 20.34 -18.82 19.02
N TYR A 45 20.52 -18.25 17.83
CA TYR A 45 21.38 -17.09 17.62
C TYR A 45 20.90 -15.84 18.38
N GLU A 46 19.60 -15.58 18.40
CA GLU A 46 19.00 -14.46 19.15
C GLU A 46 19.24 -14.60 20.65
N ARG A 47 19.15 -15.82 21.17
CA ARG A 47 19.31 -16.14 22.60
C ARG A 47 20.75 -16.30 23.04
N LEU A 48 21.73 -16.15 22.15
CA LEU A 48 23.13 -16.19 22.53
C LEU A 48 23.43 -15.11 23.59
N GLY A 49 24.03 -15.51 24.70
CA GLY A 49 24.37 -14.63 25.81
C GLY A 49 23.31 -14.50 26.91
N GLU A 50 22.10 -15.06 26.71
CA GLU A 50 21.08 -15.11 27.78
C GLU A 50 21.49 -16.05 28.92
N VAL A 51 22.26 -17.12 28.60
CA VAL A 51 22.78 -18.06 29.61
C VAL A 51 24.27 -17.86 29.72
N PRO A 52 24.78 -17.37 30.86
CA PRO A 52 26.23 -17.31 31.14
C PRO A 52 26.85 -18.71 31.19
N ASP A 53 28.14 -18.81 30.86
CA ASP A 53 28.91 -20.02 31.12
C ASP A 53 29.24 -20.18 32.62
N SER A 54 29.91 -21.23 32.98
CA SER A 54 30.29 -21.54 34.36
C SER A 54 31.23 -20.49 35.01
N SER A 55 31.78 -19.58 34.20
CA SER A 55 32.61 -18.46 34.64
C SER A 55 31.84 -17.14 34.78
N GLY A 56 30.52 -17.14 34.45
CA GLY A 56 29.70 -15.93 34.40
C GLY A 56 29.89 -15.09 33.15
N ALA A 57 30.72 -15.52 32.21
CA ALA A 57 30.91 -14.87 30.93
C ALA A 57 29.85 -15.34 29.89
N PRO A 58 29.50 -14.52 28.87
CA PRO A 58 28.64 -14.98 27.79
C PRO A 58 29.21 -16.29 27.17
N ALA A 59 28.45 -17.37 27.22
CA ALA A 59 28.90 -18.72 26.84
C ALA A 59 29.33 -18.83 25.39
N SER A 60 28.97 -17.89 24.52
CA SER A 60 29.09 -18.03 23.07
C SER A 60 29.54 -16.74 22.38
N CYS A 61 30.13 -16.90 21.23
CA CYS A 61 30.47 -15.82 20.31
C CYS A 61 29.54 -15.86 19.12
N ARG A 62 28.90 -14.75 18.73
CA ARG A 62 27.98 -14.71 17.58
C ARG A 62 28.63 -15.19 16.28
N MET A 63 29.88 -14.75 16.04
CA MET A 63 30.60 -15.17 14.85
C MET A 63 31.00 -16.66 14.88
N ALA A 64 31.32 -17.22 16.07
CA ALA A 64 31.57 -18.64 16.20
C ALA A 64 30.31 -19.46 15.87
N PHE A 65 29.15 -19.02 16.35
CA PHE A 65 27.87 -19.65 16.01
C PHE A 65 27.60 -19.63 14.51
N LEU A 66 27.75 -18.48 13.86
CA LEU A 66 27.54 -18.38 12.40
C LEU A 66 28.51 -19.25 11.61
N ARG A 67 29.79 -19.31 12.02
CA ARG A 67 30.78 -20.20 11.42
C ARG A 67 30.44 -21.70 11.61
N SER A 68 29.87 -22.06 12.76
CA SER A 68 29.42 -23.45 12.98
C SER A 68 28.23 -23.83 12.09
N CYS A 69 27.29 -22.89 11.83
CA CYS A 69 26.19 -23.11 10.90
C CYS A 69 26.64 -23.25 9.43
N LEU A 70 27.86 -22.81 9.12
CA LEU A 70 28.48 -22.93 7.79
C LEU A 70 29.45 -24.12 7.70
N ASP A 71 29.46 -25.00 8.70
CA ASP A 71 30.37 -26.15 8.77
C ASP A 71 31.85 -25.78 8.56
N ASP A 72 32.29 -24.62 9.10
CA ASP A 72 33.64 -24.12 8.89
C ASP A 72 34.70 -25.07 9.51
N PRO A 73 35.51 -25.75 8.68
CA PRO A 73 36.51 -26.73 9.16
C PRO A 73 37.63 -26.11 9.97
N HIS A 74 37.78 -24.79 9.94
CA HIS A 74 38.82 -24.08 10.67
C HIS A 74 38.31 -23.50 12.01
N LEU A 75 37.04 -23.71 12.36
CA LEU A 75 36.48 -23.30 13.64
C LEU A 75 37.01 -24.18 14.78
N ARG A 76 37.85 -23.62 15.64
CA ARG A 76 38.37 -24.33 16.83
C ARG A 76 37.42 -24.17 18.01
N GLN A 77 37.36 -25.18 18.88
CA GLN A 77 36.61 -25.13 20.12
C GLN A 77 37.09 -23.93 20.98
N GLY A 78 36.14 -23.13 21.52
CA GLY A 78 36.45 -21.96 22.32
C GLY A 78 36.91 -20.71 21.52
N TRP A 79 36.90 -20.78 20.16
CA TRP A 79 37.27 -19.63 19.35
C TRP A 79 36.28 -18.49 19.55
N ARG A 80 36.79 -17.24 19.65
CA ARG A 80 36.04 -16.03 19.82
C ARG A 80 36.53 -14.96 18.83
N CYS A 81 35.63 -14.18 18.25
CA CYS A 81 35.99 -13.18 17.25
C CYS A 81 36.60 -11.90 17.83
N GLY A 82 36.40 -11.63 19.14
CA GLY A 82 36.86 -10.39 19.77
C GLY A 82 36.10 -9.10 19.35
N ALA A 83 35.17 -9.20 18.39
CA ALA A 83 34.55 -8.04 17.77
C ALA A 83 33.02 -7.95 17.96
N CYS A 84 32.35 -9.03 18.40
CA CYS A 84 30.91 -8.98 18.64
C CYS A 84 30.59 -8.46 20.07
N ASP A 85 29.32 -8.18 20.31
CA ASP A 85 28.78 -7.76 21.61
C ASP A 85 29.13 -8.76 22.74
N LEU A 86 29.00 -10.06 22.50
CA LEU A 86 29.30 -11.11 23.47
C LEU A 86 30.83 -11.29 23.73
N CYS A 87 31.66 -10.75 22.85
CA CYS A 87 33.11 -10.73 23.02
C CYS A 87 33.65 -9.42 23.63
N GLY A 88 32.77 -8.43 23.84
CA GLY A 88 33.13 -7.10 24.34
C GLY A 88 33.75 -6.16 23.29
N GLY A 89 33.78 -6.56 22.01
CA GLY A 89 34.30 -5.73 20.92
C GLY A 89 33.30 -4.71 20.35
N LEU A 90 32.01 -4.94 20.59
CA LEU A 90 30.94 -4.04 20.21
C LEU A 90 30.23 -3.54 21.45
N VAL A 91 30.31 -2.25 21.71
CA VAL A 91 29.51 -1.58 22.74
C VAL A 91 28.20 -1.16 22.11
N LEU A 92 27.13 -1.78 22.51
CA LEU A 92 25.79 -1.39 22.09
C LEU A 92 25.40 -0.09 22.82
N PRO A 93 24.65 0.82 22.17
CA PRO A 93 24.14 2.00 22.85
C PRO A 93 23.25 1.58 24.03
N GLU A 94 23.22 2.42 25.04
CA GLU A 94 22.32 2.22 26.18
C GLU A 94 20.86 2.06 25.69
N VAL A 95 20.07 1.29 26.46
CA VAL A 95 18.63 1.17 26.19
C VAL A 95 18.03 2.58 26.27
N PRO A 96 17.30 3.02 25.24
CA PRO A 96 16.68 4.34 25.26
C PRO A 96 15.79 4.53 26.49
N GLY A 97 15.85 5.69 27.11
CA GLY A 97 14.96 6.06 28.21
C GLY A 97 13.50 6.15 27.73
N GLU A 98 12.55 6.09 28.65
CA GLU A 98 11.10 6.13 28.34
C GLU A 98 10.72 7.35 27.49
N GLU A 99 11.29 8.52 27.77
CA GLU A 99 11.04 9.74 27.00
C GLU A 99 11.47 9.58 25.52
N GLN A 100 12.64 8.99 25.27
CA GLN A 100 13.13 8.72 23.91
C GLN A 100 12.24 7.70 23.18
N ILE A 101 11.79 6.66 23.90
CA ILE A 101 10.87 5.66 23.39
C ILE A 101 9.54 6.32 23.03
N ASP A 102 9.01 7.21 23.86
CA ASP A 102 7.75 7.89 23.61
C ASP A 102 7.85 8.88 22.44
N VAL A 103 8.95 9.61 22.32
CA VAL A 103 9.23 10.46 21.15
C VAL A 103 9.28 9.62 19.87
N ALA A 104 9.97 8.48 19.90
CA ALA A 104 10.06 7.58 18.76
C ALA A 104 8.69 6.98 18.42
N ARG A 105 7.92 6.51 19.41
CA ARG A 105 6.55 6.03 19.22
C ARG A 105 5.67 7.09 18.60
N HIS A 106 5.70 8.30 19.10
CA HIS A 106 4.92 9.41 18.58
C HIS A 106 5.28 9.72 17.13
N ALA A 107 6.57 9.77 16.80
CA ALA A 107 7.08 10.00 15.45
C ALA A 107 6.66 8.89 14.49
N LEU A 108 6.74 7.61 14.92
CA LEU A 108 6.36 6.44 14.12
C LEU A 108 4.85 6.19 14.05
N SER A 109 4.08 6.80 14.95
CA SER A 109 2.61 6.67 15.01
C SER A 109 1.88 7.75 14.22
N ARG A 110 2.60 8.65 13.55
CA ARG A 110 1.96 9.70 12.75
C ARG A 110 1.01 9.11 11.73
N ALA A 111 -0.20 9.61 11.73
CA ALA A 111 -1.18 9.24 10.72
C ALA A 111 -0.74 9.74 9.34
N GLY A 112 -1.17 9.04 8.32
CA GLY A 112 -0.97 9.45 6.94
C GLY A 112 0.24 8.83 6.26
N VAL A 113 -0.07 7.95 5.32
CA VAL A 113 0.89 7.28 4.43
C VAL A 113 0.57 7.66 2.99
N GLU A 114 1.58 8.01 2.22
CA GLU A 114 1.39 8.32 0.80
C GLU A 114 0.96 7.10 0.01
N LEU A 115 -0.13 7.25 -0.73
CA LEU A 115 -0.57 6.31 -1.76
C LEU A 115 0.03 6.72 -3.10
N ARG A 116 1.14 6.09 -3.46
CA ARG A 116 1.80 6.38 -4.73
C ARG A 116 1.03 5.75 -5.89
N PRO A 117 0.77 6.50 -6.97
CA PRO A 117 0.04 5.99 -8.11
C PRO A 117 0.85 4.91 -8.86
N ARG A 118 0.15 3.93 -9.38
CA ARG A 118 0.76 2.94 -10.29
C ARG A 118 1.15 3.62 -11.60
N ARG A 119 2.30 3.23 -12.14
CA ARG A 119 2.86 3.79 -13.38
C ARG A 119 2.66 2.89 -14.59
N GLN A 120 2.33 1.62 -14.38
CA GLN A 120 2.22 0.62 -15.44
C GLN A 120 1.05 -0.32 -15.23
N TRP A 121 0.41 -0.66 -16.35
CA TRP A 121 -0.57 -1.75 -16.39
C TRP A 121 0.14 -3.11 -16.36
N PRO A 122 -0.47 -4.15 -15.81
CA PRO A 122 0.15 -5.48 -15.81
C PRO A 122 0.21 -6.06 -17.22
N THR A 123 1.18 -6.94 -17.44
CA THR A 123 1.29 -7.66 -18.71
C THR A 123 0.18 -8.71 -18.86
N GLY A 124 -0.15 -9.07 -20.10
CA GLY A 124 -1.12 -10.14 -20.38
C GLY A 124 -2.58 -9.68 -20.52
N MET A 125 -2.88 -8.39 -20.38
CA MET A 125 -4.25 -7.85 -20.45
C MET A 125 -4.93 -8.10 -21.80
N ASN A 126 -4.19 -8.18 -22.90
CA ASN A 126 -4.76 -8.52 -24.22
C ASN A 126 -5.41 -9.91 -24.24
N ARG A 127 -4.81 -10.90 -23.54
CA ARG A 127 -5.36 -12.26 -23.43
C ARG A 127 -6.67 -12.31 -22.63
N LEU A 128 -6.89 -11.30 -21.81
CA LEU A 128 -8.10 -11.15 -21.00
C LEU A 128 -9.17 -10.27 -21.66
N GLY A 129 -8.98 -9.89 -22.94
CA GLY A 129 -9.91 -9.03 -23.68
C GLY A 129 -9.86 -7.55 -23.27
N LEU A 130 -8.83 -7.13 -22.51
CA LEU A 130 -8.68 -5.79 -21.95
C LEU A 130 -7.42 -5.08 -22.48
N GLY A 131 -7.17 -5.18 -23.77
CA GLY A 131 -5.96 -4.67 -24.45
C GLY A 131 -5.72 -3.17 -24.31
N ARG A 132 -6.71 -2.38 -23.89
CA ARG A 132 -6.53 -0.95 -23.58
C ARG A 132 -5.64 -0.71 -22.35
N TYR A 133 -5.58 -1.66 -21.41
CA TYR A 133 -4.71 -1.60 -20.23
C TYR A 133 -3.35 -2.23 -20.53
N LYS A 134 -2.49 -1.52 -21.24
CA LYS A 134 -1.17 -2.00 -21.64
C LYS A 134 -0.08 -0.96 -21.45
N GLY A 135 1.12 -1.39 -21.07
CA GLY A 135 2.29 -0.53 -20.96
C GLY A 135 2.18 0.50 -19.84
N ARG A 136 2.70 1.70 -20.08
CA ARG A 136 2.70 2.80 -19.11
C ARG A 136 1.32 3.44 -19.05
N ILE A 137 0.88 3.76 -17.82
CA ILE A 137 -0.34 4.54 -17.59
C ILE A 137 -0.06 5.98 -18.02
N GLY A 138 -0.86 6.50 -18.95
CA GLY A 138 -0.70 7.87 -19.43
C GLY A 138 -0.98 8.90 -18.34
N ALA A 139 -0.34 10.07 -18.41
CA ALA A 139 -0.54 11.15 -17.43
C ALA A 139 -2.01 11.58 -17.33
N GLY A 140 -2.77 11.55 -18.44
CA GLY A 140 -4.20 11.85 -18.47
C GLY A 140 -5.09 10.76 -17.86
N GLU A 141 -4.57 9.62 -17.44
CA GLU A 141 -5.30 8.51 -16.81
C GLU A 141 -4.78 8.16 -15.43
N GLN A 142 -3.59 8.63 -15.09
CA GLN A 142 -2.93 8.31 -13.82
C GLN A 142 -3.57 9.08 -12.66
N ALA A 143 -3.67 8.43 -11.49
CA ALA A 143 -3.97 9.12 -10.24
C ALA A 143 -2.79 10.01 -9.82
N GLU A 144 -3.07 11.02 -9.05
CA GLU A 144 -2.08 11.79 -8.29
C GLU A 144 -1.72 11.04 -6.98
N ILE A 145 -0.75 11.59 -6.25
CA ILE A 145 -0.42 11.07 -4.91
C ILE A 145 -1.66 11.20 -4.03
N GLY A 146 -2.05 10.10 -3.41
CA GLY A 146 -3.13 10.02 -2.44
C GLY A 146 -2.61 9.80 -1.02
N MET A 147 -3.52 9.54 -0.07
CA MET A 147 -3.20 9.31 1.33
C MET A 147 -4.00 8.12 1.90
N ALA A 148 -3.34 7.30 2.74
CA ALA A 148 -3.99 6.37 3.64
C ALA A 148 -3.84 6.85 5.08
N VAL A 149 -4.81 6.57 5.96
CA VAL A 149 -4.69 6.92 7.38
C VAL A 149 -3.55 6.13 8.03
N GLY A 150 -3.35 4.88 7.64
CA GLY A 150 -2.23 4.08 8.10
C GLY A 150 -2.00 2.81 7.29
N ARG A 151 -0.91 2.11 7.63
CA ARG A 151 -0.60 0.79 7.06
C ARG A 151 -1.06 -0.31 8.01
N LEU A 152 -1.49 -1.46 7.45
CA LEU A 152 -1.87 -2.62 8.26
C LEU A 152 -0.67 -3.27 8.97
N ASP A 153 0.52 -3.16 8.40
CA ASP A 153 1.79 -3.67 8.95
C ASP A 153 2.58 -2.60 9.73
N GLY A 154 2.01 -1.40 9.90
CA GLY A 154 2.64 -0.26 10.56
C GLY A 154 2.49 -0.28 12.09
N LEU A 155 2.90 0.83 12.70
CA LEU A 155 2.71 1.17 14.12
C LEU A 155 1.50 2.10 14.29
N GLY A 156 1.21 2.50 15.52
CA GLY A 156 0.14 3.46 15.82
C GLY A 156 -1.26 2.91 15.53
N ALA A 157 -1.93 3.45 14.53
CA ALA A 157 -3.30 3.07 14.17
C ALA A 157 -3.44 1.64 13.60
N ALA A 158 -2.33 0.96 13.28
CA ALA A 158 -2.34 -0.33 12.59
C ALA A 158 -3.15 -1.41 13.32
N GLY A 159 -3.15 -1.43 14.65
CA GLY A 159 -3.95 -2.37 15.45
C GLY A 159 -5.44 -2.21 15.16
N VAL A 160 -5.96 -0.99 15.30
CA VAL A 160 -7.37 -0.68 15.06
C VAL A 160 -7.75 -0.87 13.59
N LEU A 161 -6.85 -0.52 12.66
CA LEU A 161 -7.08 -0.73 11.23
C LEU A 161 -7.15 -2.21 10.87
N ARG A 162 -6.29 -3.07 11.44
CA ARG A 162 -6.34 -4.53 11.26
C ARG A 162 -7.65 -5.11 11.78
N GLU A 163 -8.07 -4.69 12.97
CA GLU A 163 -9.34 -5.13 13.56
C GLU A 163 -10.53 -4.70 12.69
N LEU A 164 -10.57 -3.45 12.23
CA LEU A 164 -11.59 -2.94 11.32
C LEU A 164 -11.66 -3.74 10.02
N VAL A 165 -10.51 -4.08 9.44
CA VAL A 165 -10.45 -4.86 8.19
C VAL A 165 -10.84 -6.32 8.45
N ALA A 166 -10.37 -6.93 9.53
CA ALA A 166 -10.63 -8.34 9.85
C ALA A 166 -12.08 -8.60 10.28
N SER A 167 -12.70 -7.69 11.04
CA SER A 167 -14.06 -7.84 11.54
C SER A 167 -15.14 -7.71 10.46
N GLY A 168 -14.80 -7.18 9.27
CA GLY A 168 -15.79 -6.87 8.24
C GLY A 168 -16.79 -5.79 8.65
N HIS A 169 -16.46 -4.97 9.66
CA HIS A 169 -17.33 -3.91 10.17
C HIS A 169 -17.81 -2.97 9.07
N ASP A 170 -19.12 -2.84 8.95
CA ASP A 170 -19.78 -1.89 8.04
C ASP A 170 -20.66 -0.91 8.83
N GLY A 171 -20.06 0.15 9.30
CA GLY A 171 -20.72 1.14 10.13
C GLY A 171 -19.90 2.41 10.24
N GLU A 172 -19.96 3.04 11.37
CA GLU A 172 -19.20 4.26 11.59
C GLU A 172 -17.71 4.03 11.74
N VAL A 173 -16.90 4.99 11.28
CA VAL A 173 -15.46 4.99 11.54
C VAL A 173 -15.24 4.95 13.06
N PRO A 174 -14.44 3.99 13.57
CA PRO A 174 -14.13 3.91 14.99
C PRO A 174 -13.70 5.24 15.57
N VAL A 175 -14.18 5.56 16.78
CA VAL A 175 -13.94 6.87 17.41
C VAL A 175 -12.45 7.19 17.51
N SER A 176 -11.62 6.19 17.80
CA SER A 176 -10.16 6.33 17.88
C SER A 176 -9.49 6.71 16.54
N LEU A 177 -10.10 6.37 15.41
CA LEU A 177 -9.56 6.71 14.08
C LEU A 177 -10.04 8.07 13.58
N ARG A 178 -11.13 8.62 14.09
CA ARG A 178 -11.72 9.88 13.59
C ARG A 178 -10.74 11.06 13.61
N PRO A 179 -9.99 11.32 14.69
CA PRO A 179 -9.00 12.41 14.69
C PRO A 179 -7.92 12.21 13.63
N LEU A 180 -7.43 10.97 13.46
CA LEU A 180 -6.42 10.63 12.48
C LEU A 180 -6.92 10.79 11.04
N VAL A 181 -8.19 10.42 10.79
CA VAL A 181 -8.84 10.66 9.49
C VAL A 181 -8.84 12.13 9.17
N LEU A 182 -9.27 12.99 10.11
CA LEU A 182 -9.32 14.43 9.88
C LEU A 182 -7.93 15.05 9.64
N GLU A 183 -6.92 14.63 10.42
CA GLU A 183 -5.53 15.06 10.24
C GLU A 183 -5.02 14.73 8.83
N VAL A 184 -5.26 13.50 8.38
CA VAL A 184 -4.79 13.05 7.05
C VAL A 184 -5.54 13.72 5.92
N VAL A 185 -6.84 13.99 6.10
CA VAL A 185 -7.65 14.75 5.13
C VAL A 185 -7.15 16.21 5.02
N ASP A 186 -6.78 16.84 6.12
CA ASP A 186 -6.19 18.19 6.11
C ASP A 186 -4.89 18.22 5.31
N ARG A 187 -3.98 17.28 5.58
CA ARG A 187 -2.71 17.16 4.84
C ARG A 187 -2.93 16.89 3.35
N LEU A 188 -3.91 16.06 3.01
CA LEU A 188 -4.29 15.84 1.62
C LEU A 188 -4.80 17.14 0.99
N GLY A 189 -5.64 17.89 1.69
CA GLY A 189 -6.14 19.20 1.25
C GLY A 189 -5.02 20.23 1.04
N GLU A 190 -3.99 20.22 1.89
CA GLU A 190 -2.79 21.05 1.74
C GLU A 190 -1.98 20.64 0.50
N THR A 191 -1.78 19.34 0.29
CA THR A 191 -1.10 18.81 -0.89
C THR A 191 -1.80 19.21 -2.19
N ILE A 192 -3.13 19.11 -2.22
CA ILE A 192 -3.94 19.51 -3.37
C ILE A 192 -3.77 21.01 -3.66
N ARG A 193 -3.78 21.84 -2.62
CA ARG A 193 -3.65 23.30 -2.77
C ARG A 193 -2.22 23.71 -3.15
N SER A 194 -1.19 23.06 -2.63
CA SER A 194 0.22 23.38 -2.92
C SER A 194 0.65 22.93 -4.32
N GLY A 195 0.19 21.76 -4.79
CA GLY A 195 0.49 21.26 -6.14
C GLY A 195 0.07 22.22 -7.25
N ARG A 196 -1.04 22.94 -7.08
CA ARG A 196 -1.49 23.95 -8.04
C ARG A 196 -0.69 25.25 -8.04
N ARG A 197 -0.07 25.62 -6.91
CA ARG A 197 0.80 26.80 -6.87
C ARG A 197 2.05 26.62 -7.71
N SER A 198 2.53 25.41 -7.88
CA SER A 198 3.69 25.08 -8.71
C SER A 198 3.37 25.17 -10.21
N ASP A 199 2.17 24.77 -10.63
CA ASP A 199 1.76 24.82 -12.03
C ASP A 199 1.45 26.23 -12.54
N THR A 200 0.92 27.12 -11.67
CA THR A 200 0.66 28.53 -12.03
C THR A 200 1.92 29.38 -12.09
N GLY A 201 3.00 28.96 -11.42
CA GLY A 201 4.29 29.67 -11.43
C GLY A 201 5.15 29.44 -12.67
N SER A 202 4.86 28.41 -13.49
CA SER A 202 5.66 28.06 -14.67
C SER A 202 5.23 28.73 -15.98
N GLN A 203 4.16 29.53 -15.97
CA GLN A 203 3.67 30.25 -17.16
C GLN A 203 3.98 31.76 -17.18
N ALA A 204 4.75 32.25 -16.20
CA ALA A 204 5.14 33.67 -16.16
C ALA A 204 6.46 33.91 -16.91
N GLY A 205 6.42 33.88 -18.24
CA GLY A 205 7.52 34.19 -19.11
C GLY A 205 7.02 34.66 -20.50
N SER A 206 6.22 35.74 -20.54
CA SER A 206 5.95 36.49 -21.79
C SER A 206 5.60 37.92 -21.41
N GLU A 207 6.21 38.85 -22.14
CA GLU A 207 6.26 40.32 -21.92
C GLU A 207 4.92 41.04 -21.78
N PRO A 208 4.88 42.24 -21.17
CA PRO A 208 3.66 43.00 -20.91
C PRO A 208 3.18 43.74 -22.14
N GLY A 209 2.15 43.21 -22.79
CA GLY A 209 1.32 43.95 -23.74
C GLY A 209 0.13 44.59 -23.00
N SER A 210 0.04 45.92 -23.09
CA SER A 210 -1.03 46.76 -22.53
C SER A 210 -2.40 46.39 -23.09
N GLY A 211 -3.40 46.19 -22.22
CA GLY A 211 -4.80 46.22 -22.64
C GLY A 211 -5.72 45.36 -21.76
N ALA A 212 -6.65 46.07 -21.09
CA ALA A 212 -7.91 45.65 -20.50
C ALA A 212 -7.78 44.76 -19.23
N ALA A 213 -8.27 45.30 -18.13
CA ALA A 213 -8.57 44.59 -16.89
C ALA A 213 -9.68 43.56 -17.18
N GLU A 214 -9.29 42.35 -17.52
CA GLU A 214 -10.17 41.20 -17.39
C GLU A 214 -10.17 40.75 -15.93
N ASP A 215 -11.37 40.79 -15.37
CA ASP A 215 -11.73 40.22 -14.06
C ASP A 215 -11.22 38.77 -13.99
N THR A 216 -10.00 38.58 -13.49
CA THR A 216 -9.48 37.27 -13.12
C THR A 216 -10.19 36.83 -11.86
N GLY A 217 -11.48 36.48 -12.02
CA GLY A 217 -12.22 35.76 -11.01
C GLY A 217 -11.37 34.56 -10.57
N VAL A 218 -10.93 34.63 -9.33
CA VAL A 218 -10.28 33.49 -8.64
C VAL A 218 -11.22 32.31 -8.84
N GLN A 219 -10.88 31.44 -9.78
CA GLN A 219 -11.67 30.24 -10.07
C GLN A 219 -11.60 29.36 -8.83
N GLU A 220 -12.63 29.51 -7.99
CA GLU A 220 -12.78 28.83 -6.74
C GLU A 220 -12.56 27.34 -6.97
N GLN A 221 -11.60 26.79 -6.27
CA GLN A 221 -11.06 25.45 -6.48
C GLN A 221 -12.16 24.42 -6.20
N ARG A 222 -12.78 23.91 -7.25
CA ARG A 222 -13.84 22.89 -7.16
C ARG A 222 -13.22 21.55 -6.78
N ILE A 223 -12.98 21.36 -5.48
CA ILE A 223 -12.68 20.03 -4.96
C ILE A 223 -13.98 19.23 -4.92
N ALA A 224 -13.95 18.06 -5.49
CA ALA A 224 -15.06 17.14 -5.49
C ALA A 224 -14.69 15.85 -4.76
N VAL A 225 -15.66 15.19 -4.15
CA VAL A 225 -15.50 13.89 -3.53
C VAL A 225 -16.30 12.85 -4.30
N VAL A 226 -15.64 11.77 -4.65
CA VAL A 226 -16.22 10.59 -5.28
C VAL A 226 -15.87 9.39 -4.43
N ILE A 227 -16.84 8.54 -4.13
CA ILE A 227 -16.60 7.30 -3.40
C ILE A 227 -16.56 6.10 -4.34
N VAL A 228 -15.76 5.09 -4.01
CA VAL A 228 -15.84 3.77 -4.65
C VAL A 228 -16.93 2.98 -3.96
N ASP A 229 -17.84 2.37 -4.72
CA ASP A 229 -18.85 1.49 -4.12
C ASP A 229 -18.17 0.27 -3.49
N SER A 230 -18.60 -0.10 -2.30
CA SER A 230 -18.10 -1.24 -1.56
C SER A 230 -19.22 -2.25 -1.31
N ARG A 231 -18.97 -3.52 -1.63
CA ARG A 231 -19.93 -4.59 -1.36
C ARG A 231 -19.92 -5.02 0.09
N SER A 232 -18.76 -5.01 0.70
CA SER A 232 -18.56 -5.46 2.08
C SER A 232 -18.82 -4.37 3.11
N ARG A 233 -18.54 -3.09 2.76
CA ARG A 233 -18.60 -1.96 3.70
C ARG A 233 -19.22 -0.68 3.10
N PRO A 234 -20.43 -0.78 2.52
CA PRO A 234 -21.05 0.38 1.85
C PRO A 234 -21.36 1.54 2.80
N ARG A 235 -21.69 1.27 4.08
CA ARG A 235 -21.96 2.30 5.08
C ARG A 235 -20.69 3.01 5.51
N LEU A 236 -19.63 2.25 5.78
CA LEU A 236 -18.33 2.77 6.19
C LEU A 236 -17.77 3.73 5.14
N VAL A 237 -17.75 3.32 3.86
CA VAL A 237 -17.22 4.14 2.76
C VAL A 237 -18.05 5.40 2.56
N ARG A 238 -19.37 5.32 2.62
CA ARG A 238 -20.24 6.50 2.52
C ARG A 238 -20.00 7.48 3.66
N GLN A 239 -19.91 6.99 4.90
CA GLN A 239 -19.63 7.83 6.05
C GLN A 239 -18.25 8.50 5.93
N LEU A 240 -17.25 7.74 5.50
CA LEU A 240 -15.91 8.27 5.26
C LEU A 240 -15.95 9.35 4.18
N GLY A 241 -16.66 9.11 3.07
CA GLY A 241 -16.88 10.11 2.02
C GLY A 241 -17.54 11.37 2.52
N HIS A 242 -18.56 11.26 3.38
CA HIS A 242 -19.19 12.42 4.01
C HIS A 242 -18.22 13.20 4.93
N ALA A 243 -17.41 12.49 5.74
CA ALA A 243 -16.43 13.12 6.61
C ALA A 243 -15.37 13.91 5.79
N VAL A 244 -14.87 13.31 4.72
CA VAL A 244 -13.93 13.96 3.79
C VAL A 244 -14.57 15.18 3.11
N THR A 245 -15.81 15.03 2.61
CA THR A 245 -16.57 16.12 1.98
C THR A 245 -16.72 17.32 2.91
N ASN A 246 -17.18 17.08 4.13
CA ASN A 246 -17.40 18.14 5.12
C ASN A 246 -16.09 18.81 5.52
N ARG A 247 -15.02 18.01 5.75
CA ARG A 247 -13.73 18.55 6.19
C ARG A 247 -13.05 19.43 5.15
N LEU A 248 -13.16 19.07 3.87
CA LEU A 248 -12.55 19.82 2.78
C LEU A 248 -13.46 20.96 2.25
N GLY A 249 -14.71 21.07 2.70
CA GLY A 249 -15.70 21.94 2.06
C GLY A 249 -15.95 21.56 0.61
N ALA A 250 -15.81 20.28 0.27
CA ALA A 250 -15.86 19.76 -1.09
C ALA A 250 -17.30 19.46 -1.52
N ARG A 251 -17.51 19.31 -2.84
CA ARG A 251 -18.81 18.91 -3.40
C ARG A 251 -18.86 17.37 -3.54
N PRO A 252 -19.87 16.68 -3.01
CA PRO A 252 -20.09 15.27 -3.34
C PRO A 252 -20.59 15.16 -4.78
N LEU A 253 -19.92 14.36 -5.64
CA LEU A 253 -20.32 14.19 -7.03
C LEU A 253 -21.04 12.86 -7.28
N GLY A 254 -20.59 11.77 -6.67
CA GLY A 254 -21.20 10.48 -6.94
C GLY A 254 -20.37 9.29 -6.50
N ILE A 255 -20.74 8.14 -7.03
CA ILE A 255 -20.18 6.84 -6.67
C ILE A 255 -19.66 6.18 -7.94
N VAL A 256 -18.40 5.73 -7.94
CA VAL A 256 -17.93 4.76 -8.92
C VAL A 256 -18.58 3.43 -8.56
N GLY A 257 -19.63 3.08 -9.33
CA GLY A 257 -20.46 1.92 -9.02
C GLY A 257 -19.80 0.61 -9.35
N LEU A 258 -20.26 -0.45 -8.70
CA LEU A 258 -19.88 -1.84 -8.98
C LEU A 258 -20.96 -2.52 -9.83
N THR A 259 -20.54 -3.22 -10.88
CA THR A 259 -21.36 -4.13 -11.68
C THR A 259 -20.95 -5.59 -11.40
N GLY A 260 -21.88 -6.54 -11.53
CA GLY A 260 -21.61 -7.95 -11.28
C GLY A 260 -21.81 -8.35 -9.81
N LEU A 261 -21.94 -9.66 -9.57
CA LEU A 261 -22.33 -10.22 -8.26
C LEU A 261 -21.16 -10.86 -7.49
N GLU A 262 -20.04 -11.19 -8.15
CA GLU A 262 -18.94 -11.92 -7.51
C GLU A 262 -17.90 -10.98 -6.88
N PRO A 263 -17.42 -11.29 -5.66
CA PRO A 263 -16.32 -10.57 -5.06
C PRO A 263 -15.00 -10.84 -5.82
N PRO A 264 -14.07 -9.87 -5.89
CA PRO A 264 -12.79 -10.07 -6.54
C PRO A 264 -11.96 -11.14 -5.81
N ARG A 265 -11.28 -12.00 -6.57
CA ARG A 265 -10.37 -13.01 -6.03
C ARG A 265 -9.07 -12.37 -5.56
N HIS A 266 -8.64 -12.70 -4.35
CA HIS A 266 -7.43 -12.13 -3.75
C HIS A 266 -6.14 -12.93 -4.02
N ASP A 267 -6.26 -14.20 -4.40
CA ASP A 267 -5.17 -15.17 -4.62
C ASP A 267 -4.68 -15.29 -6.06
N VAL A 268 -5.17 -14.41 -6.94
CA VAL A 268 -4.81 -14.40 -8.37
C VAL A 268 -3.79 -13.32 -8.72
N GLY A 269 -3.07 -13.54 -9.82
CA GLY A 269 -2.06 -12.58 -10.29
C GLY A 269 -2.62 -11.21 -10.68
N SER A 270 -1.77 -10.20 -10.70
CA SER A 270 -2.14 -8.79 -10.94
C SER A 270 -3.01 -8.54 -12.17
N ALA A 271 -2.79 -9.29 -13.29
CA ALA A 271 -3.58 -9.14 -14.50
C ALA A 271 -5.03 -9.59 -14.29
N PHE A 272 -5.25 -10.70 -13.59
CA PHE A 272 -6.59 -11.20 -13.29
C PHE A 272 -7.32 -10.27 -12.32
N ARG A 273 -6.66 -9.80 -11.25
CA ARG A 273 -7.23 -8.80 -10.33
C ARG A 273 -7.66 -7.53 -11.05
N LEU A 274 -6.78 -6.99 -11.90
CA LEU A 274 -7.12 -5.81 -12.68
C LEU A 274 -8.28 -6.10 -13.62
N ALA A 275 -8.34 -7.27 -14.27
CA ALA A 275 -9.41 -7.62 -15.19
C ALA A 275 -10.78 -7.68 -14.49
N GLU A 276 -10.84 -8.23 -13.29
CA GLU A 276 -12.06 -8.27 -12.47
C GLU A 276 -12.49 -6.85 -12.09
N VAL A 277 -11.57 -6.03 -11.56
CA VAL A 277 -11.84 -4.64 -11.20
C VAL A 277 -12.28 -3.81 -12.43
N ALA A 278 -11.59 -3.95 -13.57
CA ALA A 278 -11.89 -3.19 -14.77
C ALA A 278 -13.24 -3.54 -15.42
N ARG A 279 -13.75 -4.76 -15.18
CA ARG A 279 -15.08 -5.17 -15.62
C ARG A 279 -16.19 -4.78 -14.64
N SER A 280 -15.84 -4.61 -13.35
CA SER A 280 -16.80 -4.31 -12.31
C SER A 280 -17.05 -2.81 -12.10
N LEU A 281 -16.04 -1.96 -12.28
CA LEU A 281 -16.17 -0.53 -12.03
C LEU A 281 -16.82 0.21 -13.20
N THR A 282 -17.78 1.10 -12.89
CA THR A 282 -18.53 1.84 -13.90
C THR A 282 -18.99 3.21 -13.43
N LEU A 283 -19.15 4.14 -14.39
CA LEU A 283 -19.79 5.45 -14.22
C LEU A 283 -21.18 5.51 -14.92
N GLN A 284 -21.70 4.39 -15.40
CA GLN A 284 -22.95 4.35 -16.20
C GLN A 284 -24.18 4.92 -15.48
N LYS A 285 -24.19 4.89 -14.14
CA LYS A 285 -25.30 5.44 -13.34
C LYS A 285 -25.17 6.94 -13.06
N TRP A 286 -24.11 7.59 -13.55
CA TRP A 286 -23.92 9.03 -13.35
C TRP A 286 -24.86 9.82 -14.27
N GLN A 287 -25.52 10.82 -13.68
CA GLN A 287 -26.33 11.78 -14.43
C GLN A 287 -25.44 12.74 -15.22
N ALA A 288 -25.94 13.29 -16.33
CA ALA A 288 -25.21 14.24 -17.17
C ALA A 288 -24.65 15.41 -16.37
N GLN A 289 -25.43 15.97 -15.44
CA GLN A 289 -25.02 17.07 -14.57
C GLN A 289 -23.81 16.72 -13.66
N ALA A 290 -23.73 15.47 -13.17
CA ALA A 290 -22.60 15.01 -12.38
C ALA A 290 -21.33 14.88 -13.23
N LEU A 291 -21.44 14.37 -14.46
CA LEU A 291 -20.35 14.29 -15.42
C LEU A 291 -19.85 15.67 -15.84
N GLU A 292 -20.75 16.61 -16.08
CA GLU A 292 -20.42 18.01 -16.35
C GLU A 292 -19.68 18.65 -15.17
N SER A 293 -20.14 18.42 -13.95
CA SER A 293 -19.52 18.91 -12.74
C SER A 293 -18.15 18.27 -12.44
N LEU A 294 -17.89 17.08 -12.99
CA LEU A 294 -16.61 16.39 -12.90
C LEU A 294 -15.55 17.04 -13.80
N HIS A 295 -15.98 17.64 -14.92
CA HIS A 295 -15.05 18.20 -15.89
C HIS A 295 -14.22 19.34 -15.26
N GLY A 296 -12.91 19.21 -15.32
CA GLY A 296 -11.96 20.16 -14.73
C GLY A 296 -11.85 20.11 -13.20
N ALA A 297 -12.63 19.26 -12.52
CA ALA A 297 -12.59 19.15 -11.07
C ALA A 297 -11.35 18.39 -10.58
N THR A 298 -10.84 18.78 -9.41
CA THR A 298 -9.91 17.97 -8.62
C THR A 298 -10.73 17.05 -7.72
N VAL A 299 -10.55 15.75 -7.86
CA VAL A 299 -11.34 14.73 -7.17
C VAL A 299 -10.54 14.10 -6.05
N VAL A 300 -11.13 14.00 -4.86
CA VAL A 300 -10.70 13.07 -3.81
C VAL A 300 -11.52 11.78 -3.96
N LEU A 301 -10.84 10.70 -4.32
CA LEU A 301 -11.43 9.38 -4.52
C LEU A 301 -11.32 8.55 -3.24
N VAL A 302 -12.46 8.30 -2.59
CA VAL A 302 -12.53 7.65 -1.27
C VAL A 302 -12.89 6.18 -1.39
N ASP A 303 -12.13 5.33 -0.70
CA ASP A 303 -12.38 3.90 -0.53
C ASP A 303 -12.07 3.48 0.92
N ASP A 304 -12.43 2.26 1.34
CA ASP A 304 -12.16 1.77 2.71
C ASP A 304 -10.70 1.36 2.90
N TRP A 305 -10.15 0.57 1.99
CA TRP A 305 -8.77 0.14 2.07
C TRP A 305 -8.16 -0.20 0.70
N SER A 306 -6.83 -0.22 0.65
CA SER A 306 -6.08 -0.55 -0.56
C SER A 306 -5.11 -1.70 -0.29
N ASP A 307 -5.30 -2.83 -0.99
CA ASP A 307 -4.36 -3.95 -1.03
C ASP A 307 -3.42 -3.80 -2.25
N SER A 308 -3.88 -4.18 -3.41
CA SER A 308 -3.09 -4.09 -4.64
C SER A 308 -3.13 -2.71 -5.32
N GLY A 309 -4.02 -1.84 -4.92
CA GLY A 309 -4.25 -0.51 -5.50
C GLY A 309 -4.94 -0.52 -6.87
N TRP A 310 -5.35 -1.68 -7.41
CA TRP A 310 -6.00 -1.73 -8.73
C TRP A 310 -7.36 -1.06 -8.75
N THR A 311 -8.16 -1.16 -7.70
CA THR A 311 -9.46 -0.49 -7.59
C THR A 311 -9.29 1.03 -7.73
N LEU A 312 -8.40 1.62 -6.95
CA LEU A 312 -8.11 3.05 -7.01
C LEU A 312 -7.52 3.48 -8.36
N THR A 313 -6.64 2.65 -8.95
CA THR A 313 -6.02 2.95 -10.25
C THR A 313 -7.05 2.94 -11.38
N VAL A 314 -7.94 1.95 -11.43
CA VAL A 314 -8.97 1.88 -12.47
C VAL A 314 -10.04 2.95 -12.27
N ALA A 315 -10.49 3.17 -11.03
CA ALA A 315 -11.45 4.22 -10.73
C ALA A 315 -10.91 5.62 -11.09
N ALA A 316 -9.64 5.89 -10.74
CA ALA A 316 -9.00 7.15 -11.14
C ALA A 316 -8.88 7.29 -12.66
N SER A 317 -8.50 6.23 -13.39
CA SER A 317 -8.46 6.25 -14.85
C SER A 317 -9.84 6.52 -15.46
N LEU A 318 -10.92 5.95 -14.90
CA LEU A 318 -12.29 6.22 -15.36
C LEU A 318 -12.66 7.69 -15.15
N LEU A 319 -12.38 8.26 -13.98
CA LEU A 319 -12.69 9.65 -13.64
C LEU A 319 -11.86 10.64 -14.48
N ARG A 320 -10.56 10.38 -14.66
CA ARG A 320 -9.67 11.18 -15.51
C ARG A 320 -10.15 11.19 -16.95
N ARG A 321 -10.53 10.07 -17.50
CA ARG A 321 -11.08 9.96 -18.86
C ARG A 321 -12.44 10.62 -18.99
N ALA A 322 -13.21 10.70 -17.91
CA ALA A 322 -14.48 11.41 -17.88
C ALA A 322 -14.31 12.94 -17.66
N GLY A 323 -13.08 13.45 -17.60
CA GLY A 323 -12.78 14.88 -17.59
C GLY A 323 -12.27 15.44 -16.27
N ALA A 324 -12.05 14.63 -15.22
CA ALA A 324 -11.43 15.12 -13.99
C ALA A 324 -10.02 15.66 -14.25
N ALA A 325 -9.68 16.83 -13.70
CA ALA A 325 -8.36 17.45 -13.83
C ALA A 325 -7.29 16.72 -13.03
N ALA A 326 -7.64 16.21 -11.86
CA ALA A 326 -6.77 15.42 -10.98
C ALA A 326 -7.61 14.45 -10.14
N VAL A 327 -7.04 13.32 -9.73
CA VAL A 327 -7.70 12.36 -8.83
C VAL A 327 -6.73 11.92 -7.74
N HIS A 328 -7.02 12.27 -6.50
CA HIS A 328 -6.24 11.94 -5.31
C HIS A 328 -6.95 10.84 -4.51
N PRO A 329 -6.43 9.62 -4.45
CA PRO A 329 -7.00 8.56 -3.62
C PRO A 329 -6.88 8.83 -2.13
N PHE A 330 -7.92 8.46 -1.37
CA PHE A 330 -7.94 8.48 0.08
C PHE A 330 -8.55 7.18 0.62
N VAL A 331 -7.86 6.50 1.55
CA VAL A 331 -8.35 5.28 2.19
C VAL A 331 -8.04 5.27 3.69
N LEU A 332 -8.74 4.44 4.47
CA LEU A 332 -8.40 4.21 5.88
C LEU A 332 -7.12 3.39 6.02
N ALA A 333 -6.96 2.33 5.23
CA ALA A 333 -5.84 1.42 5.38
C ALA A 333 -5.15 1.09 4.05
N GLN A 334 -3.82 0.91 4.12
CA GLN A 334 -3.00 0.34 3.07
C GLN A 334 -2.31 -0.93 3.59
N ARG A 335 -2.26 -1.96 2.74
CA ARG A 335 -1.45 -3.16 2.99
C ARG A 335 -0.02 -2.96 2.55
#